data_8d563d2c14ce30aed05262c2dae644f9
#
_entry.id   8d563d2c14ce30aed05262c2dae644f9
#
_cell.length_a   1.000
_cell.length_b   1.000
_cell.length_c   1.000
_cell.angle_alpha   90.00
_cell.angle_beta   90.00
_cell.angle_gamma   90.00
#
_symmetry.space_group_name_H-M   'P 1'
#
loop_
_entity.id
_entity.type
_entity.pdbx_description
1 polymer ?
#
loop_
_entity_poly.entity_id
_entity_poly.type
_entity_poly.pdbx_seq_one_letter_code
_entity_poly.pdbx_strand_id
1 'polypeptide(L)'
;MSAVKNAEGTQKLSVFKMTWPIFIEILLQMMVGNVDQFMLSHYSQHSVAAVGNANQIINIVILALSVISMAATILIAQHRGAGNREKVAEVCTVALLANMVFGVIISAALFIFDGFFLSLLDVPSDIWAEASLFLRYIGLFIVVQSAYISFISFFRGYSLLKITMITSVVMNLINIAGNCILIHGLGPIPSLGVLGVTISTNTSKVLGLLLILYFFHKFIDIRLSLKYLRPFPKSTLYKILYLGLPSGGESLSYQISQMVIMRFVNVMGIVVITTKIYAYIIAMFSYIYSQALAMATQIIVGFLIGAGDLDAVEQRVWKTIRIAVTISTTVTLLLFFNSDSIYGIFTDNPEVLELGRHIFLIEVFLEAGRAVNMVMVMSLQAAGDIKWPVTTGLVSMWSVATLGAWFFGLHLGWGLVGVWLAMCLDECLRALVFIYRWKSEGWRKNNLLE
;
A
#
# COMPACT_ATOMS: atom_id res chain seq x y z
N MET A 1 35.53 10.51 -11.79
CA MET A 1 35.46 9.07 -12.14
C MET A 1 34.41 8.28 -11.34
N SER A 2 34.01 8.65 -10.10
CA SER A 2 32.95 7.98 -9.35
C SER A 2 31.52 8.25 -9.88
N ALA A 3 31.25 9.45 -10.37
CA ALA A 3 29.94 9.84 -10.94
C ALA A 3 29.61 9.06 -12.22
N VAL A 4 30.61 8.79 -13.09
CA VAL A 4 30.42 8.03 -14.33
C VAL A 4 30.10 6.55 -14.06
N LYS A 5 30.73 5.92 -13.05
CA LYS A 5 30.39 4.54 -12.65
C LYS A 5 29.00 4.42 -12.04
N ASN A 6 28.50 5.48 -11.39
CA ASN A 6 27.12 5.50 -10.88
C ASN A 6 26.08 5.66 -12.00
N ALA A 7 26.40 6.42 -13.07
CA ALA A 7 25.54 6.57 -14.25
C ALA A 7 25.42 5.26 -15.07
N GLU A 8 26.50 4.46 -15.17
CA GLU A 8 26.43 3.11 -15.79
C GLU A 8 25.56 2.13 -15.00
N GLY A 9 25.47 2.29 -13.67
CA GLY A 9 24.57 1.52 -12.82
C GLY A 9 23.09 1.88 -13.02
N THR A 10 22.79 3.13 -13.40
CA THR A 10 21.41 3.65 -13.56
C THR A 10 20.75 3.23 -14.86
N GLN A 11 21.49 3.12 -15.97
CA GLN A 11 20.95 2.61 -17.23
C GLN A 11 20.46 1.15 -17.12
N LYS A 12 20.92 0.38 -16.11
CA LYS A 12 20.53 -1.01 -15.87
C LYS A 12 19.32 -1.19 -14.96
N LEU A 13 18.78 -0.12 -14.34
CA LEU A 13 17.55 -0.22 -13.51
C LEU A 13 16.32 -0.37 -14.41
N SER A 14 16.01 -1.60 -14.75
CA SER A 14 14.78 -1.93 -15.49
C SER A 14 13.58 -1.81 -14.57
N VAL A 15 12.66 -0.87 -14.89
CA VAL A 15 11.39 -0.74 -14.15
C VAL A 15 10.67 -2.08 -14.04
N PHE A 16 10.61 -2.84 -15.13
CA PHE A 16 9.95 -4.14 -15.17
C PHE A 16 10.56 -5.15 -14.18
N LYS A 17 11.91 -5.21 -14.09
CA LYS A 17 12.59 -6.08 -13.11
C LYS A 17 12.36 -5.65 -11.67
N MET A 18 12.03 -4.38 -11.43
CA MET A 18 11.71 -3.85 -10.11
C MET A 18 10.21 -3.97 -9.79
N THR A 19 9.34 -3.82 -10.78
CA THR A 19 7.90 -3.92 -10.60
C THR A 19 7.46 -5.31 -10.15
N TRP A 20 8.01 -6.36 -10.75
CA TRP A 20 7.58 -7.73 -10.46
C TRP A 20 7.75 -8.16 -8.99
N PRO A 21 8.91 -7.91 -8.34
CA PRO A 21 9.05 -8.19 -6.92
C PRO A 21 8.09 -7.40 -6.03
N ILE A 22 7.84 -6.12 -6.35
CA ILE A 22 6.89 -5.28 -5.60
C ILE A 22 5.46 -5.80 -5.80
N PHE A 23 5.10 -6.16 -7.03
CA PHE A 23 3.79 -6.73 -7.34
C PHE A 23 3.51 -7.99 -6.53
N ILE A 24 4.46 -8.93 -6.51
CA ILE A 24 4.34 -10.15 -5.70
C ILE A 24 4.25 -9.81 -4.20
N GLU A 25 5.07 -8.88 -3.73
CA GLU A 25 5.07 -8.47 -2.31
C GLU A 25 3.70 -7.89 -1.90
N ILE A 26 3.11 -6.98 -2.70
CA ILE A 26 1.79 -6.39 -2.42
C ILE A 26 0.72 -7.49 -2.45
N LEU A 27 0.75 -8.36 -3.45
CA LEU A 27 -0.20 -9.47 -3.58
C LEU A 27 -0.14 -10.39 -2.37
N LEU A 28 1.04 -10.76 -1.92
CA LEU A 28 1.24 -11.58 -0.73
C LEU A 28 0.75 -10.87 0.54
N GLN A 29 1.01 -9.57 0.70
CA GLN A 29 0.51 -8.80 1.84
C GLN A 29 -1.02 -8.79 1.91
N MET A 30 -1.70 -8.69 0.77
CA MET A 30 -3.16 -8.78 0.71
C MET A 30 -3.67 -10.20 1.01
N MET A 31 -2.92 -11.21 0.61
CA MET A 31 -3.31 -12.61 0.83
C MET A 31 -3.22 -13.04 2.29
N VAL A 32 -2.26 -12.55 3.08
CA VAL A 32 -2.07 -13.01 4.47
C VAL A 32 -3.35 -12.94 5.28
N GLY A 33 -3.99 -11.77 5.37
CA GLY A 33 -5.21 -11.61 6.14
C GLY A 33 -6.40 -12.44 5.60
N ASN A 34 -6.47 -12.61 4.27
CA ASN A 34 -7.52 -13.41 3.64
C ASN A 34 -7.29 -14.91 3.86
N VAL A 35 -6.05 -15.38 3.81
CA VAL A 35 -5.69 -16.78 4.08
C VAL A 35 -5.95 -17.13 5.55
N ASP A 36 -5.57 -16.26 6.48
CA ASP A 36 -5.88 -16.44 7.90
C ASP A 36 -7.39 -16.59 8.13
N GLN A 37 -8.21 -15.72 7.53
CA GLN A 37 -9.67 -15.80 7.63
C GLN A 37 -10.25 -17.03 6.94
N PHE A 38 -9.73 -17.40 5.77
CA PHE A 38 -10.14 -18.60 5.07
C PHE A 38 -9.85 -19.87 5.90
N MET A 39 -8.68 -19.95 6.50
CA MET A 39 -8.33 -21.09 7.36
C MET A 39 -9.18 -21.13 8.63
N LEU A 40 -9.46 -19.96 9.23
CA LEU A 40 -10.37 -19.85 10.38
C LEU A 40 -11.83 -20.18 10.03
N SER A 41 -12.27 -19.97 8.79
CA SER A 41 -13.65 -20.27 8.38
C SER A 41 -14.00 -21.75 8.50
N HIS A 42 -13.00 -22.62 8.40
CA HIS A 42 -13.13 -24.06 8.62
C HIS A 42 -13.11 -24.46 10.11
N TYR A 43 -12.74 -23.51 10.99
CA TYR A 43 -12.75 -23.71 12.42
C TYR A 43 -14.02 -23.14 13.06
N SER A 44 -14.31 -21.85 12.87
CA SER A 44 -15.48 -21.18 13.47
C SER A 44 -15.81 -19.87 12.73
N GLN A 45 -17.09 -19.67 12.41
CA GLN A 45 -17.59 -18.39 11.85
C GLN A 45 -17.43 -17.21 12.83
N HIS A 46 -17.60 -17.49 14.15
CA HIS A 46 -17.37 -16.48 15.19
C HIS A 46 -15.92 -16.01 15.19
N SER A 47 -14.95 -16.91 15.06
CA SER A 47 -13.53 -16.60 15.01
C SER A 47 -13.16 -15.77 13.76
N VAL A 48 -13.79 -16.04 12.61
CA VAL A 48 -13.60 -15.22 11.39
C VAL A 48 -14.08 -13.79 11.63
N ALA A 49 -15.26 -13.63 12.24
CA ALA A 49 -15.81 -12.31 12.54
C ALA A 49 -14.94 -11.55 13.55
N ALA A 50 -14.45 -12.23 14.60
CA ALA A 50 -13.57 -11.66 15.61
C ALA A 50 -12.26 -11.14 15.03
N VAL A 51 -11.55 -11.98 14.26
CA VAL A 51 -10.28 -11.62 13.60
C VAL A 51 -10.50 -10.57 12.52
N GLY A 52 -11.60 -10.63 11.79
CA GLY A 52 -11.97 -9.65 10.78
C GLY A 52 -12.12 -8.23 11.35
N ASN A 53 -12.82 -8.09 12.48
CA ASN A 53 -12.97 -6.80 13.18
C ASN A 53 -11.63 -6.28 13.71
N ALA A 54 -10.83 -7.13 14.37
CA ALA A 54 -9.53 -6.74 14.90
C ALA A 54 -8.55 -6.32 13.76
N ASN A 55 -8.58 -7.00 12.61
CA ASN A 55 -7.75 -6.67 11.46
C ASN A 55 -8.05 -5.28 10.88
N GLN A 56 -9.26 -4.73 11.02
CA GLN A 56 -9.54 -3.35 10.59
C GLN A 56 -8.67 -2.36 11.37
N ILE A 57 -8.55 -2.54 12.68
CA ILE A 57 -7.69 -1.71 13.54
C ILE A 57 -6.22 -1.89 13.17
N ILE A 58 -5.78 -3.14 13.03
CA ILE A 58 -4.38 -3.48 12.67
C ILE A 58 -3.99 -2.87 11.32
N ASN A 59 -4.87 -2.89 10.32
CA ASN A 59 -4.60 -2.32 9.00
C ASN A 59 -4.40 -0.80 9.05
N ILE A 60 -5.18 -0.08 9.86
CA ILE A 60 -4.98 1.36 10.08
C ILE A 60 -3.61 1.62 10.72
N VAL A 61 -3.20 0.82 11.68
CA VAL A 61 -1.89 0.92 12.33
C VAL A 61 -0.75 0.65 11.34
N ILE A 62 -0.87 -0.39 10.51
CA ILE A 62 0.12 -0.71 9.48
C ILE A 62 0.23 0.43 8.46
N LEU A 63 -0.89 1.03 8.06
CA LEU A 63 -0.90 2.20 7.20
C LEU A 63 -0.11 3.36 7.82
N ALA A 64 -0.33 3.65 9.12
CA ALA A 64 0.38 4.71 9.83
C ALA A 64 1.91 4.46 9.91
N LEU A 65 2.34 3.22 10.14
CA LEU A 65 3.76 2.83 10.13
C LEU A 65 4.38 2.95 8.73
N SER A 66 3.61 2.66 7.68
CA SER A 66 4.08 2.72 6.29
C SER A 66 4.38 4.14 5.82
N VAL A 67 3.77 5.14 6.43
CA VAL A 67 3.98 6.58 6.17
C VAL A 67 5.44 6.99 6.36
N ILE A 68 6.02 6.65 7.51
CA ILE A 68 7.44 6.91 7.83
C ILE A 68 8.36 6.15 6.88
N SER A 69 8.00 4.91 6.59
CA SER A 69 8.78 4.00 5.74
C SER A 69 8.82 4.44 4.28
N MET A 70 7.70 4.96 3.76
CA MET A 70 7.65 5.52 2.40
C MET A 70 8.57 6.75 2.28
N ALA A 71 8.50 7.66 3.24
CA ALA A 71 9.37 8.85 3.28
C ALA A 71 10.85 8.46 3.37
N ALA A 72 11.18 7.45 4.19
CA ALA A 72 12.54 6.92 4.29
C ALA A 72 13.01 6.33 2.96
N THR A 73 12.18 5.59 2.24
CA THR A 73 12.51 5.04 0.91
C THR A 73 12.92 6.15 -0.07
N ILE A 74 12.16 7.26 -0.12
CA ILE A 74 12.44 8.40 -1.00
C ILE A 74 13.79 9.04 -0.63
N LEU A 75 13.99 9.39 0.64
CA LEU A 75 15.21 10.05 1.11
C LEU A 75 16.45 9.16 0.93
N ILE A 76 16.35 7.87 1.21
CA ILE A 76 17.43 6.90 0.98
C ILE A 76 17.76 6.85 -0.52
N ALA A 77 16.78 6.75 -1.40
CA ALA A 77 17.01 6.71 -2.85
C ALA A 77 17.71 7.98 -3.32
N GLN A 78 17.29 9.17 -2.88
CA GLN A 78 17.91 10.45 -3.25
C GLN A 78 19.35 10.59 -2.70
N HIS A 79 19.57 10.37 -1.40
CA HIS A 79 20.92 10.46 -0.84
C HIS A 79 21.88 9.41 -1.41
N ARG A 80 21.36 8.24 -1.78
CA ARG A 80 22.14 7.23 -2.49
C ARG A 80 22.50 7.69 -3.90
N GLY A 81 21.57 8.31 -4.62
CA GLY A 81 21.83 8.93 -5.94
C GLY A 81 22.90 10.01 -5.85
N ALA A 82 22.86 10.83 -4.80
CA ALA A 82 23.87 11.86 -4.50
C ALA A 82 25.23 11.30 -3.99
N GLY A 83 25.33 9.97 -3.77
CA GLY A 83 26.56 9.34 -3.24
C GLY A 83 26.82 9.59 -1.75
N ASN A 84 25.86 10.16 -1.00
CA ASN A 84 26.01 10.55 0.40
C ASN A 84 25.65 9.39 1.34
N ARG A 85 26.59 8.45 1.53
CA ARG A 85 26.41 7.26 2.38
C ARG A 85 26.14 7.61 3.84
N GLU A 86 26.73 8.68 4.35
CA GLU A 86 26.56 9.10 5.75
C GLU A 86 25.12 9.56 6.01
N LYS A 87 24.56 10.36 5.10
CA LYS A 87 23.14 10.76 5.18
C LYS A 87 22.19 9.59 4.99
N VAL A 88 22.51 8.61 4.16
CA VAL A 88 21.72 7.37 4.06
C VAL A 88 21.67 6.66 5.41
N ALA A 89 22.83 6.50 6.10
CA ALA A 89 22.88 5.86 7.41
C ALA A 89 22.11 6.66 8.48
N GLU A 90 22.19 7.99 8.44
CA GLU A 90 21.40 8.88 9.30
C GLU A 90 19.90 8.69 9.08
N VAL A 91 19.42 8.77 7.82
CA VAL A 91 18.00 8.58 7.48
C VAL A 91 17.50 7.20 7.94
N CYS A 92 18.28 6.13 7.68
CA CYS A 92 17.92 4.79 8.13
C CYS A 92 17.80 4.71 9.66
N THR A 93 18.75 5.32 10.38
CA THR A 93 18.76 5.29 11.86
C THR A 93 17.58 6.09 12.43
N VAL A 94 17.29 7.29 11.89
CA VAL A 94 16.19 8.13 12.34
C VAL A 94 14.84 7.49 12.01
N ALA A 95 14.67 6.96 10.80
CA ALA A 95 13.43 6.31 10.40
C ALA A 95 13.12 5.05 11.22
N LEU A 96 14.16 4.23 11.49
CA LEU A 96 14.02 3.06 12.37
C LEU A 96 13.60 3.48 13.77
N LEU A 97 14.30 4.46 14.36
CA LEU A 97 13.97 4.95 15.70
C LEU A 97 12.55 5.51 15.76
N ALA A 98 12.16 6.35 14.79
CA ALA A 98 10.83 6.95 14.75
C ALA A 98 9.73 5.88 14.65
N ASN A 99 9.88 4.89 13.74
CA ASN A 99 8.96 3.78 13.62
C ASN A 99 8.93 2.88 14.86
N MET A 100 10.08 2.61 15.48
CA MET A 100 10.12 1.80 16.71
C MET A 100 9.45 2.51 17.89
N VAL A 101 9.72 3.81 18.08
CA VAL A 101 9.06 4.60 19.14
C VAL A 101 7.54 4.62 18.91
N PHE A 102 7.11 4.89 17.69
CA PHE A 102 5.70 4.85 17.34
C PHE A 102 5.12 3.44 17.51
N GLY A 103 5.84 2.40 17.09
CA GLY A 103 5.45 1.00 17.26
C GLY A 103 5.30 0.60 18.73
N VAL A 104 6.20 1.03 19.61
CA VAL A 104 6.10 0.78 21.06
C VAL A 104 4.88 1.47 21.66
N ILE A 105 4.62 2.74 21.31
CA ILE A 105 3.45 3.50 21.78
C ILE A 105 2.16 2.79 21.36
N ILE A 106 2.07 2.40 20.09
CA ILE A 106 0.88 1.71 19.56
C ILE A 106 0.75 0.30 20.15
N SER A 107 1.85 -0.45 20.29
CA SER A 107 1.82 -1.76 20.97
C SER A 107 1.26 -1.66 22.39
N ALA A 108 1.74 -0.69 23.16
CA ALA A 108 1.24 -0.45 24.50
C ALA A 108 -0.25 -0.03 24.49
N ALA A 109 -0.63 0.85 23.57
CA ALA A 109 -2.02 1.30 23.44
C ALA A 109 -2.98 0.14 23.09
N LEU A 110 -2.63 -0.70 22.10
CA LEU A 110 -3.46 -1.84 21.70
C LEU A 110 -3.52 -2.92 22.78
N PHE A 111 -2.44 -3.10 23.55
CA PHE A 111 -2.42 -4.08 24.64
C PHE A 111 -3.23 -3.63 25.86
N ILE A 112 -3.17 -2.35 26.21
CA ILE A 112 -3.81 -1.81 27.42
C ILE A 112 -5.27 -1.41 27.14
N PHE A 113 -5.56 -0.85 25.98
CA PHE A 113 -6.83 -0.25 25.61
C PHE A 113 -7.56 -1.01 24.49
N ASP A 114 -7.33 -2.32 24.35
CA ASP A 114 -7.98 -3.17 23.33
C ASP A 114 -9.51 -3.04 23.37
N GLY A 115 -10.10 -3.04 24.58
CA GLY A 115 -11.54 -2.86 24.78
C GLY A 115 -12.07 -1.53 24.26
N PHE A 116 -11.32 -0.44 24.40
CA PHE A 116 -11.68 0.85 23.83
C PHE A 116 -11.72 0.78 22.29
N PHE A 117 -10.69 0.21 21.65
CA PHE A 117 -10.64 0.09 20.20
C PHE A 117 -11.75 -0.80 19.64
N LEU A 118 -12.07 -1.90 20.31
CA LEU A 118 -13.16 -2.80 19.92
C LEU A 118 -14.54 -2.16 20.11
N SER A 119 -14.71 -1.35 21.14
CA SER A 119 -15.97 -0.59 21.36
C SER A 119 -16.21 0.47 20.29
N LEU A 120 -15.15 1.07 19.69
CA LEU A 120 -15.29 1.99 18.57
C LEU A 120 -15.86 1.32 17.30
N LEU A 121 -15.74 0.00 17.20
CA LEU A 121 -16.28 -0.79 16.08
C LEU A 121 -17.59 -1.49 16.42
N ASP A 122 -18.17 -1.22 17.61
CA ASP A 122 -19.38 -1.89 18.10
C ASP A 122 -19.30 -3.42 18.00
N VAL A 123 -18.14 -3.99 18.38
CA VAL A 123 -17.90 -5.44 18.26
C VAL A 123 -18.89 -6.19 19.19
N PRO A 124 -19.65 -7.19 18.67
CA PRO A 124 -20.60 -7.97 19.46
C PRO A 124 -19.95 -8.72 20.63
N SER A 125 -20.70 -8.88 21.74
CA SER A 125 -20.24 -9.56 22.95
C SER A 125 -19.79 -11.01 22.70
N ASP A 126 -20.44 -11.70 21.77
CA ASP A 126 -20.22 -13.12 21.46
C ASP A 126 -18.84 -13.41 20.87
N ILE A 127 -18.26 -12.42 20.17
CA ILE A 127 -16.94 -12.54 19.55
C ILE A 127 -15.88 -11.70 20.27
N TRP A 128 -16.26 -10.94 21.31
CA TRP A 128 -15.40 -10.00 22.02
C TRP A 128 -14.13 -10.62 22.58
N ALA A 129 -14.25 -11.76 23.23
CA ALA A 129 -13.11 -12.42 23.87
C ALA A 129 -12.03 -12.82 22.86
N GLU A 130 -12.41 -13.38 21.71
CA GLU A 130 -11.49 -13.75 20.63
C GLU A 130 -10.90 -12.53 19.92
N ALA A 131 -11.71 -11.49 19.66
CA ALA A 131 -11.27 -10.25 19.09
C ALA A 131 -10.25 -9.52 19.99
N SER A 132 -10.52 -9.46 21.30
CA SER A 132 -9.61 -8.88 22.30
C SER A 132 -8.30 -9.67 22.38
N LEU A 133 -8.36 -11.01 22.46
CA LEU A 133 -7.18 -11.86 22.46
C LEU A 133 -6.32 -11.57 21.21
N PHE A 134 -6.92 -11.59 20.03
CA PHE A 134 -6.20 -11.35 18.78
C PHE A 134 -5.58 -9.94 18.75
N LEU A 135 -6.38 -8.91 19.07
CA LEU A 135 -5.93 -7.51 19.03
C LEU A 135 -4.79 -7.25 20.02
N ARG A 136 -4.87 -7.76 21.24
CA ARG A 136 -3.82 -7.63 22.27
C ARG A 136 -2.50 -8.27 21.84
N TYR A 137 -2.55 -9.53 21.43
CA TYR A 137 -1.31 -10.26 21.13
C TYR A 137 -0.71 -9.91 19.78
N ILE A 138 -1.50 -9.61 18.74
CA ILE A 138 -0.98 -9.03 17.51
C ILE A 138 -0.47 -7.61 17.76
N GLY A 139 -1.23 -6.83 18.55
CA GLY A 139 -0.86 -5.48 18.97
C GLY A 139 0.48 -5.42 19.69
N LEU A 140 0.75 -6.35 20.60
CA LEU A 140 2.03 -6.44 21.30
C LEU A 140 3.22 -6.58 20.36
N PHE A 141 3.08 -7.26 19.23
CA PHE A 141 4.11 -7.47 18.23
C PHE A 141 4.14 -6.40 17.13
N ILE A 142 3.35 -5.32 17.25
CA ILE A 142 3.42 -4.17 16.31
C ILE A 142 4.83 -3.55 16.29
N VAL A 143 5.54 -3.56 17.41
CA VAL A 143 6.93 -3.09 17.45
C VAL A 143 7.85 -3.92 16.53
N VAL A 144 7.66 -5.23 16.44
CA VAL A 144 8.37 -6.12 15.51
C VAL A 144 8.00 -5.77 14.07
N GLN A 145 6.71 -5.57 13.80
CA GLN A 145 6.22 -5.15 12.50
C GLN A 145 6.78 -3.78 12.09
N SER A 146 6.89 -2.82 13.01
CA SER A 146 7.44 -1.48 12.74
C SER A 146 8.92 -1.54 12.33
N ALA A 147 9.70 -2.37 13.01
CA ALA A 147 11.08 -2.65 12.63
C ALA A 147 11.17 -3.31 11.25
N TYR A 148 10.35 -4.34 11.00
CA TYR A 148 10.31 -5.05 9.72
C TYR A 148 10.00 -4.10 8.55
N ILE A 149 8.96 -3.27 8.67
CA ILE A 149 8.56 -2.29 7.64
C ILE A 149 9.69 -1.27 7.39
N SER A 150 10.41 -0.86 8.44
CA SER A 150 11.56 0.04 8.30
C SER A 150 12.68 -0.60 7.48
N PHE A 151 13.05 -1.86 7.76
CA PHE A 151 14.06 -2.56 6.96
C PHE A 151 13.61 -2.80 5.50
N ILE A 152 12.34 -3.11 5.27
CA ILE A 152 11.77 -3.16 3.91
C ILE A 152 12.00 -1.85 3.17
N SER A 153 11.76 -0.70 3.82
CA SER A 153 11.98 0.62 3.19
C SER A 153 13.46 0.86 2.84
N PHE A 154 14.39 0.36 3.66
CA PHE A 154 15.83 0.46 3.37
C PHE A 154 16.20 -0.34 2.12
N PHE A 155 15.74 -1.57 2.01
CA PHE A 155 15.95 -2.39 0.83
C PHE A 155 15.32 -1.78 -0.43
N ARG A 156 14.12 -1.21 -0.31
CA ARG A 156 13.47 -0.48 -1.42
C ARG A 156 14.30 0.73 -1.85
N GLY A 157 14.77 1.55 -0.93
CA GLY A 157 15.66 2.69 -1.22
C GLY A 157 16.99 2.26 -1.86
N TYR A 158 17.47 1.06 -1.56
CA TYR A 158 18.61 0.44 -2.21
C TYR A 158 18.28 -0.27 -3.53
N SER A 159 17.02 -0.29 -3.96
CA SER A 159 16.54 -1.00 -5.16
C SER A 159 16.75 -2.53 -5.10
N LEU A 160 16.89 -3.09 -3.89
CA LEU A 160 17.10 -4.52 -3.63
C LEU A 160 15.77 -5.28 -3.41
N LEU A 161 14.80 -5.05 -4.28
CA LEU A 161 13.41 -5.49 -4.15
C LEU A 161 13.21 -7.00 -4.16
N LYS A 162 14.13 -7.77 -4.76
CA LYS A 162 14.07 -9.23 -4.71
C LYS A 162 14.20 -9.77 -3.29
N ILE A 163 14.94 -9.07 -2.43
CA ILE A 163 15.14 -9.49 -1.04
C ILE A 163 13.86 -9.29 -0.25
N THR A 164 13.17 -8.16 -0.44
CA THR A 164 11.88 -7.88 0.22
C THR A 164 10.83 -8.91 -0.21
N MET A 165 10.77 -9.21 -1.50
CA MET A 165 9.88 -10.26 -2.03
C MET A 165 10.18 -11.64 -1.41
N ILE A 166 11.44 -12.07 -1.41
CA ILE A 166 11.84 -13.38 -0.85
C ILE A 166 11.46 -13.46 0.64
N THR A 167 11.76 -12.40 1.40
CA THR A 167 11.41 -12.35 2.83
C THR A 167 9.90 -12.45 3.03
N SER A 168 9.11 -11.73 2.22
CA SER A 168 7.64 -11.80 2.28
C SER A 168 7.11 -13.18 1.91
N VAL A 169 7.67 -13.83 0.88
CA VAL A 169 7.29 -15.21 0.51
C VAL A 169 7.57 -16.18 1.65
N VAL A 170 8.77 -16.15 2.22
CA VAL A 170 9.16 -17.03 3.34
C VAL A 170 8.26 -16.79 4.55
N MET A 171 8.00 -15.52 4.89
CA MET A 171 7.13 -15.17 6.01
C MET A 171 5.71 -15.70 5.82
N ASN A 172 5.15 -15.58 4.61
CA ASN A 172 3.81 -16.10 4.29
C ASN A 172 3.77 -17.63 4.37
N LEU A 173 4.78 -18.34 3.84
CA LEU A 173 4.84 -19.79 3.92
C LEU A 173 4.91 -20.29 5.37
N ILE A 174 5.69 -19.61 6.22
CA ILE A 174 5.77 -19.92 7.66
C ILE A 174 4.41 -19.68 8.33
N ASN A 175 3.74 -18.58 8.00
CA ASN A 175 2.41 -18.26 8.54
C ASN A 175 1.39 -19.33 8.13
N ILE A 176 1.31 -19.70 6.86
CA ILE A 176 0.39 -20.75 6.38
C ILE A 176 0.68 -22.09 7.07
N ALA A 177 1.96 -22.50 7.13
CA ALA A 177 2.34 -23.75 7.78
C ALA A 177 1.99 -23.74 9.28
N GLY A 178 2.26 -22.62 9.96
CA GLY A 178 1.87 -22.44 11.37
C GLY A 178 0.36 -22.49 11.58
N ASN A 179 -0.40 -21.83 10.71
CA ASN A 179 -1.87 -21.88 10.75
C ASN A 179 -2.41 -23.29 10.56
N CYS A 180 -1.90 -24.06 9.59
CA CYS A 180 -2.28 -25.46 9.38
C CYS A 180 -2.10 -26.31 10.65
N ILE A 181 -1.00 -26.07 11.37
CA ILE A 181 -0.65 -26.86 12.56
C ILE A 181 -1.45 -26.39 13.78
N LEU A 182 -1.59 -25.07 13.99
CA LEU A 182 -2.06 -24.50 15.25
C LEU A 182 -3.57 -24.23 15.29
N ILE A 183 -4.23 -23.98 14.15
CA ILE A 183 -5.67 -23.72 14.13
C ILE A 183 -6.44 -24.98 14.48
N HIS A 184 -6.16 -26.07 13.76
CA HIS A 184 -6.91 -27.33 13.88
C HIS A 184 -6.26 -28.33 14.82
N GLY A 185 -5.00 -28.11 15.17
CA GLY A 185 -4.17 -29.05 15.90
C GLY A 185 -3.59 -30.13 14.99
N LEU A 186 -2.41 -30.65 15.33
CA LEU A 186 -1.78 -31.74 14.61
C LEU A 186 -1.02 -32.66 15.59
N GLY A 187 -1.41 -33.91 15.66
CA GLY A 187 -0.81 -34.89 16.56
C GLY A 187 -0.96 -34.51 18.05
N PRO A 188 0.15 -34.26 18.77
CA PRO A 188 0.09 -33.87 20.19
C PRO A 188 -0.30 -32.40 20.42
N ILE A 189 -0.37 -31.60 19.37
CA ILE A 189 -0.68 -30.17 19.45
C ILE A 189 -2.21 -30.01 19.45
N PRO A 190 -2.81 -29.40 20.51
CA PRO A 190 -4.23 -29.17 20.55
C PRO A 190 -4.66 -28.09 19.53
N SER A 191 -5.94 -28.11 19.16
CA SER A 191 -6.55 -27.04 18.37
C SER A 191 -6.60 -25.74 19.18
N LEU A 192 -5.98 -24.67 18.67
CA LEU A 192 -5.86 -23.38 19.33
C LEU A 192 -6.74 -22.29 18.72
N GLY A 193 -7.37 -22.53 17.56
CA GLY A 193 -8.25 -21.57 16.91
C GLY A 193 -7.60 -20.19 16.69
N VAL A 194 -8.21 -19.13 17.23
CA VAL A 194 -7.71 -17.73 17.11
C VAL A 194 -6.33 -17.56 17.76
N LEU A 195 -6.08 -18.22 18.89
CA LEU A 195 -4.75 -18.20 19.53
C LEU A 195 -3.69 -18.82 18.58
N GLY A 196 -4.04 -19.88 17.87
CA GLY A 196 -3.17 -20.53 16.89
C GLY A 196 -2.77 -19.59 15.75
N VAL A 197 -3.73 -18.89 15.15
CA VAL A 197 -3.46 -17.85 14.14
C VAL A 197 -2.56 -16.76 14.71
N THR A 198 -2.85 -16.30 15.92
CA THR A 198 -2.09 -15.22 16.59
C THR A 198 -0.62 -15.61 16.78
N ILE A 199 -0.36 -16.81 17.28
CA ILE A 199 1.00 -17.34 17.46
C ILE A 199 1.70 -17.49 16.11
N SER A 200 1.04 -18.08 15.11
CA SER A 200 1.58 -18.28 13.77
C SER A 200 1.98 -16.95 13.12
N THR A 201 1.08 -15.97 13.15
CA THR A 201 1.31 -14.64 12.56
C THR A 201 2.46 -13.91 13.25
N ASN A 202 2.52 -13.92 14.58
CA ASN A 202 3.61 -13.26 15.31
C ASN A 202 4.95 -13.96 15.10
N THR A 203 4.96 -15.30 15.10
CA THR A 203 6.17 -16.08 14.82
C THR A 203 6.70 -15.81 13.42
N SER A 204 5.82 -15.80 12.40
CA SER A 204 6.21 -15.48 11.02
C SER A 204 6.80 -14.08 10.89
N LYS A 205 6.25 -13.08 11.59
CA LYS A 205 6.77 -11.70 11.64
C LYS A 205 8.14 -11.61 12.29
N VAL A 206 8.35 -12.31 13.41
CA VAL A 206 9.66 -12.36 14.10
C VAL A 206 10.72 -13.01 13.20
N LEU A 207 10.39 -14.16 12.59
CA LEU A 207 11.30 -14.83 11.68
C LEU A 207 11.57 -14.01 10.41
N GLY A 208 10.55 -13.31 9.89
CA GLY A 208 10.71 -12.35 8.80
C GLY A 208 11.64 -11.19 9.15
N LEU A 209 11.53 -10.64 10.38
CA LEU A 209 12.46 -9.62 10.87
C LEU A 209 13.88 -10.15 10.99
N LEU A 210 14.08 -11.33 11.55
CA LEU A 210 15.42 -11.93 11.67
C LEU A 210 16.03 -12.19 10.29
N LEU A 211 15.26 -12.66 9.33
CA LEU A 211 15.72 -12.90 7.97
C LEU A 211 16.12 -11.61 7.26
N ILE A 212 15.31 -10.54 7.37
CA ILE A 212 15.64 -9.26 6.73
C ILE A 212 16.84 -8.59 7.41
N LEU A 213 17.03 -8.74 8.71
CA LEU A 213 18.22 -8.29 9.43
C LEU A 213 19.48 -9.02 8.93
N TYR A 214 19.40 -10.34 8.75
CA TYR A 214 20.50 -11.12 8.15
C TYR A 214 20.86 -10.58 6.77
N PHE A 215 19.88 -10.35 5.91
CA PHE A 215 20.13 -9.77 4.59
C PHE A 215 20.64 -8.33 4.65
N PHE A 216 20.20 -7.53 5.63
CA PHE A 216 20.68 -6.18 5.82
C PHE A 216 22.19 -6.17 6.06
N HIS A 217 22.69 -6.99 6.97
CA HIS A 217 24.12 -7.12 7.23
C HIS A 217 24.91 -7.67 6.03
N LYS A 218 24.27 -8.48 5.19
CA LYS A 218 24.95 -9.11 4.05
C LYS A 218 25.03 -8.21 2.81
N PHE A 219 24.01 -7.39 2.54
CA PHE A 219 23.84 -6.69 1.25
C PHE A 219 23.90 -5.18 1.35
N ILE A 220 23.73 -4.60 2.54
CA ILE A 220 23.72 -3.15 2.74
C ILE A 220 24.94 -2.75 3.56
N ASP A 221 25.86 -2.01 2.90
CA ASP A 221 27.13 -1.56 3.48
C ASP A 221 26.96 -0.20 4.18
N ILE A 222 26.05 -0.16 5.16
CA ILE A 222 25.91 0.95 6.10
C ILE A 222 25.78 0.40 7.52
N ARG A 223 26.25 1.19 8.49
CA ARG A 223 26.11 0.84 9.91
C ARG A 223 25.10 1.77 10.57
N LEU A 224 24.02 1.19 11.09
CA LEU A 224 23.12 1.91 11.98
C LEU A 224 23.86 2.25 13.25
N SER A 225 23.85 3.50 13.67
CA SER A 225 24.61 3.93 14.86
C SER A 225 23.89 5.06 15.59
N LEU A 226 23.85 4.94 16.91
CA LEU A 226 23.33 5.99 17.78
C LEU A 226 24.13 7.30 17.70
N LYS A 227 25.34 7.28 17.10
CA LYS A 227 26.11 8.51 16.86
C LYS A 227 25.36 9.50 15.96
N TYR A 228 24.54 8.99 15.01
CA TYR A 228 23.72 9.83 14.13
C TYR A 228 22.55 10.53 14.85
N LEU A 229 22.32 10.19 16.11
CA LEU A 229 21.31 10.81 16.96
C LEU A 229 21.91 11.86 17.91
N ARG A 230 23.21 12.11 17.83
CA ARG A 230 23.91 13.09 18.69
C ARG A 230 24.78 14.02 17.86
N PRO A 231 24.37 15.30 17.64
CA PRO A 231 23.10 15.92 18.02
C PRO A 231 21.92 15.32 17.27
N PHE A 232 20.73 15.36 17.86
CA PHE A 232 19.54 14.77 17.22
C PHE A 232 19.22 15.47 15.89
N PRO A 233 19.12 14.74 14.76
CA PRO A 233 18.97 15.31 13.42
C PRO A 233 17.51 15.73 13.15
N LYS A 234 17.10 16.84 13.75
CA LYS A 234 15.73 17.39 13.63
C LYS A 234 15.32 17.62 12.17
N SER A 235 16.25 18.05 11.32
CA SER A 235 15.97 18.29 9.89
C SER A 235 15.60 17.01 9.16
N THR A 236 16.27 15.89 9.42
CA THR A 236 15.98 14.60 8.82
C THR A 236 14.64 14.06 9.30
N LEU A 237 14.32 14.16 10.60
CA LEU A 237 13.01 13.79 11.11
C LEU A 237 11.91 14.67 10.50
N TYR A 238 12.14 16.00 10.42
CA TYR A 238 11.20 16.91 9.78
C TYR A 238 10.91 16.53 8.33
N LYS A 239 11.94 16.19 7.54
CA LYS A 239 11.77 15.75 6.15
C LYS A 239 10.97 14.46 6.06
N ILE A 240 11.22 13.48 6.93
CA ILE A 240 10.45 12.23 7.00
C ILE A 240 8.97 12.52 7.28
N LEU A 241 8.69 13.38 8.26
CA LEU A 241 7.31 13.75 8.61
C LEU A 241 6.66 14.62 7.52
N TYR A 242 7.40 15.54 6.93
CA TYR A 242 6.93 16.40 5.83
C TYR A 242 6.52 15.60 4.59
N LEU A 243 7.27 14.56 4.24
CA LEU A 243 6.95 13.64 3.15
C LEU A 243 5.83 12.67 3.52
N GLY A 244 5.89 12.12 4.72
CA GLY A 244 5.02 11.03 5.15
C GLY A 244 3.62 11.48 5.57
N LEU A 245 3.50 12.44 6.51
CA LEU A 245 2.21 12.79 7.10
C LEU A 245 1.14 13.23 6.09
N PRO A 246 1.45 14.11 5.10
CA PRO A 246 0.45 14.49 4.11
C PRO A 246 -0.04 13.30 3.27
N SER A 247 0.89 12.42 2.85
CA SER A 247 0.54 11.22 2.06
C SER A 247 -0.26 10.21 2.87
N GLY A 248 0.05 10.07 4.16
CA GLY A 248 -0.75 9.24 5.08
C GLY A 248 -2.16 9.80 5.28
N GLY A 249 -2.28 11.11 5.47
CA GLY A 249 -3.56 11.80 5.58
C GLY A 249 -4.42 11.67 4.32
N GLU A 250 -3.81 11.76 3.13
CA GLU A 250 -4.49 11.50 1.86
C GLU A 250 -5.01 10.05 1.78
N SER A 251 -4.19 9.08 2.16
CA SER A 251 -4.59 7.67 2.16
C SER A 251 -5.76 7.38 3.12
N LEU A 252 -5.74 7.96 4.32
CA LEU A 252 -6.86 7.84 5.27
C LEU A 252 -8.13 8.51 4.72
N SER A 253 -7.99 9.70 4.15
CA SER A 253 -9.11 10.42 3.53
C SER A 253 -9.72 9.62 2.36
N TYR A 254 -8.88 8.94 1.57
CA TYR A 254 -9.34 8.03 0.51
C TYR A 254 -10.20 6.89 1.06
N GLN A 255 -9.77 6.26 2.16
CA GLN A 255 -10.56 5.19 2.79
C GLN A 255 -11.92 5.71 3.28
N ILE A 256 -11.94 6.89 3.91
CA ILE A 256 -13.20 7.51 4.36
C ILE A 256 -14.11 7.83 3.17
N SER A 257 -13.58 8.40 2.09
CA SER A 257 -14.34 8.68 0.86
C SER A 257 -14.96 7.40 0.28
N GLN A 258 -14.19 6.30 0.19
CA GLN A 258 -14.69 5.02 -0.29
C GLN A 258 -15.79 4.43 0.61
N MET A 259 -15.72 4.64 1.93
CA MET A 259 -16.78 4.25 2.86
C MET A 259 -18.06 5.07 2.60
N VAL A 260 -17.95 6.38 2.35
CA VAL A 260 -19.11 7.23 2.01
C VAL A 260 -19.72 6.81 0.69
N ILE A 261 -18.91 6.56 -0.34
CA ILE A 261 -19.40 6.05 -1.64
C ILE A 261 -20.10 4.70 -1.46
N MET A 262 -19.54 3.79 -0.64
CA MET A 262 -20.18 2.52 -0.36
C MET A 262 -21.55 2.68 0.32
N ARG A 263 -21.71 3.67 1.21
CA ARG A 263 -23.00 3.99 1.80
C ARG A 263 -24.03 4.41 0.74
N PHE A 264 -23.61 5.16 -0.28
CA PHE A 264 -24.50 5.51 -1.40
C PHE A 264 -24.91 4.27 -2.22
N VAL A 265 -23.98 3.36 -2.45
CA VAL A 265 -24.25 2.10 -3.17
C VAL A 265 -25.21 1.19 -2.38
N ASN A 266 -25.07 1.15 -1.05
CA ASN A 266 -25.91 0.29 -0.20
C ASN A 266 -27.41 0.63 -0.28
N VAL A 267 -27.77 1.86 -0.60
CA VAL A 267 -29.21 2.24 -0.77
C VAL A 267 -29.76 1.94 -2.16
N MET A 268 -28.91 1.51 -3.12
CA MET A 268 -29.31 1.20 -4.51
C MET A 268 -29.79 -0.24 -4.71
N GLY A 269 -29.68 -1.10 -3.69
CA GLY A 269 -30.16 -2.48 -3.73
C GLY A 269 -29.08 -3.53 -3.97
N ILE A 270 -29.47 -4.80 -3.76
CA ILE A 270 -28.53 -5.94 -3.67
C ILE A 270 -27.76 -6.20 -4.98
N VAL A 271 -28.41 -6.06 -6.14
CA VAL A 271 -27.78 -6.24 -7.46
C VAL A 271 -26.63 -5.27 -7.64
N VAL A 272 -26.83 -4.01 -7.26
CA VAL A 272 -25.81 -2.94 -7.37
C VAL A 272 -24.63 -3.21 -6.43
N ILE A 273 -24.92 -3.60 -5.18
CA ILE A 273 -23.90 -3.94 -4.19
C ILE A 273 -23.06 -5.11 -4.69
N THR A 274 -23.70 -6.18 -5.15
CA THR A 274 -23.03 -7.40 -5.64
C THR A 274 -22.16 -7.08 -6.86
N THR A 275 -22.70 -6.32 -7.83
CA THR A 275 -21.92 -5.91 -9.01
C THR A 275 -20.69 -5.09 -8.62
N LYS A 276 -20.83 -4.13 -7.69
CA LYS A 276 -19.70 -3.33 -7.20
C LYS A 276 -18.61 -4.21 -6.57
N ILE A 277 -19.00 -5.16 -5.73
CA ILE A 277 -18.05 -6.06 -5.04
C ILE A 277 -17.27 -6.88 -6.07
N TYR A 278 -17.94 -7.48 -7.03
CA TYR A 278 -17.28 -8.28 -8.07
C TYR A 278 -16.39 -7.43 -8.96
N ALA A 279 -16.88 -6.25 -9.41
CA ALA A 279 -16.06 -5.31 -10.18
C ALA A 279 -14.77 -4.94 -9.44
N TYR A 280 -14.86 -4.64 -8.14
CA TYR A 280 -13.72 -4.30 -7.30
C TYR A 280 -12.69 -5.45 -7.20
N ILE A 281 -13.16 -6.69 -6.96
CA ILE A 281 -12.28 -7.87 -6.87
C ILE A 281 -11.53 -8.08 -8.18
N ILE A 282 -12.22 -7.94 -9.31
CA ILE A 282 -11.62 -8.18 -10.63
C ILE A 282 -10.65 -7.06 -11.00
N ALA A 283 -11.02 -5.79 -10.79
CA ALA A 283 -10.19 -4.63 -11.09
C ALA A 283 -8.93 -4.54 -10.20
N MET A 284 -8.96 -5.18 -9.02
CA MET A 284 -7.86 -5.15 -8.05
C MET A 284 -6.52 -5.60 -8.65
N PHE A 285 -6.51 -6.57 -9.54
CA PHE A 285 -5.27 -7.06 -10.17
C PHE A 285 -4.61 -5.99 -11.06
N SER A 286 -5.39 -5.23 -11.82
CA SER A 286 -4.90 -4.09 -12.62
C SER A 286 -4.36 -2.98 -11.71
N TYR A 287 -5.10 -2.66 -10.65
CA TYR A 287 -4.71 -1.68 -9.66
C TYR A 287 -3.37 -2.01 -8.98
N ILE A 288 -3.19 -3.25 -8.48
CA ILE A 288 -1.95 -3.68 -7.81
C ILE A 288 -0.75 -3.58 -8.76
N TYR A 289 -0.92 -3.94 -10.03
CA TYR A 289 0.15 -3.82 -11.01
C TYR A 289 0.55 -2.36 -11.24
N SER A 290 -0.43 -1.47 -11.42
CA SER A 290 -0.21 -0.02 -11.58
C SER A 290 0.49 0.57 -10.36
N GLN A 291 0.09 0.16 -9.15
CA GLN A 291 0.72 0.56 -7.88
C GLN A 291 2.17 0.08 -7.80
N ALA A 292 2.45 -1.17 -8.12
CA ALA A 292 3.81 -1.71 -8.10
C ALA A 292 4.73 -0.99 -9.09
N LEU A 293 4.21 -0.67 -10.28
CA LEU A 293 4.94 0.07 -11.30
C LEU A 293 5.23 1.52 -10.86
N ALA A 294 4.26 2.18 -10.24
CA ALA A 294 4.42 3.51 -9.68
C ALA A 294 5.47 3.54 -8.55
N MET A 295 5.44 2.58 -7.63
CA MET A 295 6.43 2.43 -6.55
C MET A 295 7.84 2.17 -7.09
N ALA A 296 7.98 1.31 -8.10
CA ALA A 296 9.27 1.07 -8.76
C ALA A 296 9.81 2.37 -9.39
N THR A 297 8.92 3.14 -10.02
CA THR A 297 9.25 4.42 -10.63
C THR A 297 9.65 5.45 -9.57
N GLN A 298 8.95 5.53 -8.45
CA GLN A 298 9.29 6.41 -7.32
C GLN A 298 10.74 6.21 -6.85
N ILE A 299 11.16 4.97 -6.70
CA ILE A 299 12.52 4.62 -6.27
C ILE A 299 13.56 5.08 -7.30
N ILE A 300 13.29 4.82 -8.59
CA ILE A 300 14.21 5.21 -9.68
C ILE A 300 14.28 6.73 -9.81
N VAL A 301 13.15 7.41 -9.77
CA VAL A 301 13.06 8.88 -9.84
C VAL A 301 13.80 9.51 -8.66
N GLY A 302 13.58 9.02 -7.43
CA GLY A 302 14.32 9.49 -6.26
C GLY A 302 15.83 9.36 -6.45
N PHE A 303 16.30 8.21 -6.93
CA PHE A 303 17.73 8.00 -7.20
C PHE A 303 18.27 8.95 -8.27
N LEU A 304 17.56 9.13 -9.39
CA LEU A 304 17.98 10.00 -10.49
C LEU A 304 18.02 11.48 -10.08
N ILE A 305 17.04 11.93 -9.28
CA ILE A 305 17.04 13.29 -8.71
C ILE A 305 18.27 13.47 -7.81
N GLY A 306 18.56 12.50 -6.95
CA GLY A 306 19.76 12.51 -6.13
C GLY A 306 21.05 12.56 -6.93
N ALA A 307 21.09 11.91 -8.09
CA ALA A 307 22.22 11.93 -9.02
C ALA A 307 22.30 13.22 -9.84
N GLY A 308 21.31 14.11 -9.81
CA GLY A 308 21.24 15.34 -10.58
C GLY A 308 20.86 15.15 -12.06
N ASP A 309 20.41 13.95 -12.45
CA ASP A 309 20.05 13.63 -13.84
C ASP A 309 18.56 13.84 -14.10
N LEU A 310 18.14 15.11 -14.17
CA LEU A 310 16.74 15.50 -14.34
C LEU A 310 16.17 15.12 -15.70
N ASP A 311 16.99 15.03 -16.75
CA ASP A 311 16.55 14.61 -18.08
C ASP A 311 16.19 13.11 -18.09
N ALA A 312 17.01 12.29 -17.41
CA ALA A 312 16.69 10.87 -17.22
C ALA A 312 15.42 10.67 -16.36
N VAL A 313 15.16 11.55 -15.38
CA VAL A 313 13.90 11.56 -14.61
C VAL A 313 12.72 11.75 -15.56
N GLU A 314 12.74 12.77 -16.39
CA GLU A 314 11.64 13.09 -17.30
C GLU A 314 11.37 11.95 -18.28
N GLN A 315 12.42 11.47 -18.95
CA GLN A 315 12.33 10.31 -19.86
C GLN A 315 11.77 9.07 -19.17
N ARG A 316 12.19 8.81 -17.92
CA ARG A 316 11.75 7.67 -17.12
C ARG A 316 10.27 7.74 -16.82
N VAL A 317 9.79 8.88 -16.32
CA VAL A 317 8.38 9.06 -15.95
C VAL A 317 7.48 8.89 -17.16
N TRP A 318 7.77 9.56 -18.29
CA TRP A 318 6.97 9.40 -19.51
C TRP A 318 7.00 7.98 -20.08
N LYS A 319 8.15 7.31 -20.01
CA LYS A 319 8.25 5.91 -20.43
C LYS A 319 7.40 5.01 -19.55
N THR A 320 7.43 5.22 -18.24
CA THR A 320 6.63 4.43 -17.30
C THR A 320 5.13 4.66 -17.49
N ILE A 321 4.69 5.90 -17.70
CA ILE A 321 3.29 6.22 -17.99
C ILE A 321 2.80 5.48 -19.23
N ARG A 322 3.57 5.51 -20.31
CA ARG A 322 3.19 4.77 -21.54
C ARG A 322 3.02 3.28 -21.27
N ILE A 323 3.95 2.66 -20.53
CA ILE A 323 3.86 1.25 -20.16
C ILE A 323 2.65 1.00 -19.27
N ALA A 324 2.44 1.83 -18.25
CA ALA A 324 1.33 1.68 -17.29
C ALA A 324 -0.03 1.77 -18.01
N VAL A 325 -0.22 2.81 -18.81
CA VAL A 325 -1.47 3.01 -19.57
C VAL A 325 -1.70 1.87 -20.57
N THR A 326 -0.65 1.47 -21.31
CA THR A 326 -0.79 0.37 -22.28
C THR A 326 -1.22 -0.93 -21.60
N ILE A 327 -0.56 -1.32 -20.50
CA ILE A 327 -0.89 -2.56 -19.80
C ILE A 327 -2.26 -2.48 -19.16
N SER A 328 -2.53 -1.39 -18.43
CA SER A 328 -3.80 -1.19 -17.73
C SER A 328 -4.97 -1.20 -18.73
N THR A 329 -4.88 -0.44 -19.83
CA THR A 329 -5.91 -0.43 -20.87
C THR A 329 -6.06 -1.80 -21.54
N THR A 330 -4.97 -2.50 -21.83
CA THR A 330 -5.05 -3.84 -22.43
C THR A 330 -5.76 -4.82 -21.50
N VAL A 331 -5.40 -4.83 -20.22
CA VAL A 331 -6.04 -5.71 -19.21
C VAL A 331 -7.53 -5.39 -19.10
N THR A 332 -7.88 -4.11 -18.95
CA THR A 332 -9.30 -3.72 -18.79
C THR A 332 -10.13 -3.93 -20.06
N LEU A 333 -9.56 -3.78 -21.25
CA LEU A 333 -10.22 -4.18 -22.50
C LEU A 333 -10.47 -5.69 -22.56
N LEU A 334 -9.50 -6.50 -22.15
CA LEU A 334 -9.70 -7.95 -22.05
C LEU A 334 -10.80 -8.31 -21.04
N LEU A 335 -10.87 -7.61 -19.91
CA LEU A 335 -11.96 -7.77 -18.94
C LEU A 335 -13.30 -7.37 -19.53
N PHE A 336 -13.37 -6.25 -20.26
CA PHE A 336 -14.60 -5.78 -20.90
C PHE A 336 -15.12 -6.76 -21.97
N PHE A 337 -14.25 -7.24 -22.86
CA PHE A 337 -14.66 -8.18 -23.91
C PHE A 337 -15.05 -9.57 -23.39
N ASN A 338 -14.58 -9.94 -22.20
CA ASN A 338 -14.89 -11.21 -21.54
C ASN A 338 -15.78 -11.02 -20.29
N SER A 339 -16.45 -9.88 -20.16
CA SER A 339 -17.22 -9.50 -18.95
C SER A 339 -18.19 -10.59 -18.52
N ASP A 340 -18.98 -11.12 -19.44
CA ASP A 340 -20.02 -12.11 -19.15
C ASP A 340 -19.42 -13.41 -18.60
N SER A 341 -18.29 -13.87 -19.17
CA SER A 341 -17.59 -15.07 -18.67
C SER A 341 -16.94 -14.84 -17.30
N ILE A 342 -16.40 -13.64 -17.08
CA ILE A 342 -15.69 -13.30 -15.83
C ILE A 342 -16.67 -13.09 -14.69
N TYR A 343 -17.75 -12.33 -14.90
CA TYR A 343 -18.82 -12.21 -13.90
C TYR A 343 -19.56 -13.54 -13.70
N GLY A 344 -19.69 -14.35 -14.76
CA GLY A 344 -20.29 -15.68 -14.71
C GLY A 344 -19.56 -16.69 -13.80
N ILE A 345 -18.29 -16.42 -13.43
CA ILE A 345 -17.59 -17.18 -12.39
C ILE A 345 -18.24 -16.96 -11.01
N PHE A 346 -18.84 -15.79 -10.79
CA PHE A 346 -19.41 -15.39 -9.49
C PHE A 346 -20.93 -15.52 -9.42
N THR A 347 -21.64 -15.34 -10.56
CA THR A 347 -23.10 -15.31 -10.59
C THR A 347 -23.68 -15.56 -11.98
N ASP A 348 -24.87 -16.18 -12.01
CA ASP A 348 -25.68 -16.36 -13.22
C ASP A 348 -26.79 -15.29 -13.35
N ASN A 349 -26.83 -14.28 -12.45
CA ASN A 349 -27.84 -13.24 -12.47
C ASN A 349 -27.66 -12.31 -13.66
N PRO A 350 -28.60 -12.26 -14.65
CA PRO A 350 -28.45 -11.49 -15.87
C PRO A 350 -28.34 -9.97 -15.60
N GLU A 351 -29.01 -9.45 -14.57
CA GLU A 351 -28.92 -8.02 -14.22
C GLU A 351 -27.51 -7.64 -13.74
N VAL A 352 -26.86 -8.53 -12.99
CA VAL A 352 -25.47 -8.32 -12.54
C VAL A 352 -24.51 -8.39 -13.72
N LEU A 353 -24.70 -9.32 -14.65
CA LEU A 353 -23.86 -9.46 -15.85
C LEU A 353 -23.95 -8.22 -16.74
N GLU A 354 -25.17 -7.75 -17.03
CA GLU A 354 -25.41 -6.56 -17.86
C GLU A 354 -24.82 -5.30 -17.21
N LEU A 355 -25.11 -5.07 -15.92
CA LEU A 355 -24.56 -3.95 -15.19
C LEU A 355 -23.03 -4.02 -15.12
N GLY A 356 -22.47 -5.20 -14.86
CA GLY A 356 -21.03 -5.46 -14.83
C GLY A 356 -20.33 -5.10 -16.12
N ARG A 357 -20.95 -5.38 -17.27
CA ARG A 357 -20.43 -5.01 -18.59
C ARG A 357 -20.34 -3.50 -18.77
N HIS A 358 -21.36 -2.74 -18.33
CA HIS A 358 -21.31 -1.28 -18.36
C HIS A 358 -20.22 -0.73 -17.44
N ILE A 359 -20.05 -1.33 -16.27
CA ILE A 359 -18.99 -0.95 -15.33
C ILE A 359 -17.61 -1.17 -15.96
N PHE A 360 -17.35 -2.32 -16.58
CA PHE A 360 -16.04 -2.59 -17.21
C PHE A 360 -15.75 -1.67 -18.39
N LEU A 361 -16.76 -1.19 -19.11
CA LEU A 361 -16.56 -0.18 -20.16
C LEU A 361 -15.99 1.12 -19.56
N ILE A 362 -16.55 1.59 -18.45
CA ILE A 362 -16.06 2.79 -17.76
C ILE A 362 -14.68 2.52 -17.13
N GLU A 363 -14.46 1.30 -16.62
CA GLU A 363 -13.21 0.88 -16.00
C GLU A 363 -12.00 0.98 -16.96
N VAL A 364 -12.20 0.81 -18.28
CA VAL A 364 -11.13 1.02 -19.27
C VAL A 364 -10.55 2.44 -19.18
N PHE A 365 -11.41 3.44 -19.07
CA PHE A 365 -10.97 4.84 -18.96
C PHE A 365 -10.48 5.17 -17.55
N LEU A 366 -11.16 4.63 -16.55
CA LEU A 366 -10.81 4.82 -15.13
C LEU A 366 -9.41 4.31 -14.85
N GLU A 367 -9.10 3.08 -15.24
CA GLU A 367 -7.78 2.48 -15.01
C GLU A 367 -6.68 3.16 -15.82
N ALA A 368 -6.97 3.63 -17.02
CA ALA A 368 -6.01 4.44 -17.79
C ALA A 368 -5.68 5.76 -17.06
N GLY A 369 -6.69 6.46 -16.55
CA GLY A 369 -6.52 7.66 -15.72
C GLY A 369 -5.77 7.37 -14.43
N ARG A 370 -6.15 6.30 -13.73
CA ARG A 370 -5.52 5.84 -12.49
C ARG A 370 -4.05 5.48 -12.68
N ALA A 371 -3.69 4.79 -13.75
CA ALA A 371 -2.31 4.45 -14.06
C ALA A 371 -1.43 5.70 -14.21
N VAL A 372 -1.92 6.73 -14.91
CA VAL A 372 -1.23 8.02 -15.01
C VAL A 372 -1.13 8.71 -13.66
N ASN A 373 -2.25 8.80 -12.94
CA ASN A 373 -2.33 9.43 -11.63
C ASN A 373 -1.32 8.82 -10.65
N MET A 374 -1.31 7.50 -10.50
CA MET A 374 -0.39 6.81 -9.58
C MET A 374 1.08 7.07 -9.90
N VAL A 375 1.47 6.95 -11.18
CA VAL A 375 2.87 7.19 -11.58
C VAL A 375 3.26 8.65 -11.34
N MET A 376 2.39 9.60 -11.65
CA MET A 376 2.65 11.03 -11.45
C MET A 376 2.74 11.39 -9.97
N VAL A 377 1.79 10.95 -9.13
CA VAL A 377 1.82 11.21 -7.68
C VAL A 377 3.11 10.69 -7.07
N MET A 378 3.46 9.42 -7.33
CA MET A 378 4.67 8.80 -6.79
C MET A 378 5.95 9.49 -7.29
N SER A 379 5.95 9.99 -8.54
CA SER A 379 7.09 10.74 -9.11
C SER A 379 7.21 12.14 -8.50
N LEU A 380 6.11 12.86 -8.31
CA LEU A 380 6.09 14.16 -7.63
C LEU A 380 6.54 14.04 -6.17
N GLN A 381 6.06 13.02 -5.46
CA GLN A 381 6.50 12.71 -4.10
C GLN A 381 7.99 12.41 -4.05
N ALA A 382 8.51 11.62 -5.00
CA ALA A 382 9.95 11.34 -5.10
C ALA A 382 10.78 12.60 -5.37
N ALA A 383 10.19 13.60 -6.01
CA ALA A 383 10.80 14.92 -6.24
C ALA A 383 10.63 15.90 -5.07
N GLY A 384 9.96 15.49 -3.98
CA GLY A 384 9.69 16.35 -2.83
C GLY A 384 8.49 17.30 -3.00
N ASP A 385 7.77 17.20 -4.11
CA ASP A 385 6.54 17.96 -4.35
C ASP A 385 5.34 17.22 -3.77
N ILE A 386 5.13 17.36 -2.45
CA ILE A 386 4.09 16.63 -1.72
C ILE A 386 2.78 17.42 -1.64
N LYS A 387 2.88 18.72 -1.41
CA LYS A 387 1.70 19.56 -1.14
C LYS A 387 0.73 19.58 -2.31
N TRP A 388 1.26 19.68 -3.53
CA TRP A 388 0.45 19.75 -4.75
C TRP A 388 -0.39 18.48 -4.98
N PRO A 389 0.21 17.28 -5.08
CA PRO A 389 -0.58 16.06 -5.31
C PRO A 389 -1.54 15.77 -4.14
N VAL A 390 -1.15 15.98 -2.90
CA VAL A 390 -2.02 15.73 -1.74
C VAL A 390 -3.22 16.68 -1.71
N THR A 391 -3.00 18.00 -1.87
CA THR A 391 -4.12 18.95 -1.86
C THR A 391 -5.06 18.74 -3.05
N THR A 392 -4.51 18.52 -4.24
CA THR A 392 -5.31 18.21 -5.43
C THR A 392 -6.08 16.91 -5.26
N GLY A 393 -5.42 15.87 -4.73
CA GLY A 393 -6.04 14.57 -4.44
C GLY A 393 -7.21 14.71 -3.47
N LEU A 394 -7.02 15.40 -2.35
CA LEU A 394 -8.07 15.63 -1.36
C LEU A 394 -9.26 16.40 -1.95
N VAL A 395 -9.00 17.52 -2.63
CA VAL A 395 -10.06 18.33 -3.24
C VAL A 395 -10.84 17.52 -4.28
N SER A 396 -10.14 16.87 -5.22
CA SER A 396 -10.78 16.09 -6.28
C SER A 396 -11.58 14.91 -5.74
N MET A 397 -11.03 14.15 -4.80
CA MET A 397 -11.67 13.01 -4.16
C MET A 397 -13.02 13.35 -3.53
N TRP A 398 -13.10 14.47 -2.79
CA TRP A 398 -14.35 14.88 -2.14
C TRP A 398 -15.31 15.57 -3.08
N SER A 399 -14.83 16.47 -3.98
CA SER A 399 -15.68 17.25 -4.88
C SER A 399 -16.08 16.49 -6.14
N VAL A 400 -15.20 15.65 -6.71
CA VAL A 400 -15.50 14.95 -7.97
C VAL A 400 -15.93 13.51 -7.70
N ALA A 401 -15.13 12.72 -6.96
CA ALA A 401 -15.48 11.32 -6.72
C ALA A 401 -16.67 11.21 -5.77
N THR A 402 -16.61 11.76 -4.56
CA THR A 402 -17.64 11.54 -3.52
C THR A 402 -18.92 12.31 -3.83
N LEU A 403 -18.82 13.62 -4.06
CA LEU A 403 -19.99 14.43 -4.39
C LEU A 403 -20.57 14.05 -5.76
N GLY A 404 -19.72 13.73 -6.74
CA GLY A 404 -20.14 13.24 -8.05
C GLY A 404 -20.85 11.88 -7.97
N ALA A 405 -20.37 10.96 -7.12
CA ALA A 405 -21.04 9.67 -6.88
C ALA A 405 -22.45 9.86 -6.31
N TRP A 406 -22.64 10.80 -5.38
CA TRP A 406 -23.95 11.18 -4.89
C TRP A 406 -24.80 11.81 -6.02
N PHE A 407 -24.24 12.76 -6.76
CA PHE A 407 -24.98 13.51 -7.79
C PHE A 407 -25.40 12.60 -8.96
N PHE A 408 -24.45 11.90 -9.60
CA PHE A 408 -24.76 11.04 -10.75
C PHE A 408 -25.46 9.75 -10.31
N GLY A 409 -25.01 9.13 -9.20
CA GLY A 409 -25.53 7.86 -8.75
C GLY A 409 -26.92 7.94 -8.14
N LEU A 410 -27.13 8.86 -7.19
CA LEU A 410 -28.38 8.98 -6.44
C LEU A 410 -29.30 10.07 -7.00
N HIS A 411 -28.80 11.31 -7.17
CA HIS A 411 -29.65 12.45 -7.54
C HIS A 411 -30.17 12.35 -8.98
N LEU A 412 -29.30 12.00 -9.94
CA LEU A 412 -29.72 11.75 -11.33
C LEU A 412 -30.28 10.33 -11.55
N GLY A 413 -30.14 9.43 -10.56
CA GLY A 413 -30.66 8.06 -10.64
C GLY A 413 -29.94 7.14 -11.62
N TRP A 414 -28.65 7.46 -12.00
CA TRP A 414 -27.85 6.61 -12.89
C TRP A 414 -27.26 5.38 -12.17
N GLY A 415 -27.54 5.21 -10.88
CA GLY A 415 -27.13 4.05 -10.10
C GLY A 415 -25.62 3.85 -10.07
N LEU A 416 -25.17 2.60 -10.18
CA LEU A 416 -23.76 2.25 -10.13
C LEU A 416 -22.94 2.85 -11.28
N VAL A 417 -23.54 2.97 -12.46
CA VAL A 417 -22.90 3.59 -13.62
C VAL A 417 -22.51 5.04 -13.32
N GLY A 418 -23.41 5.79 -12.66
CA GLY A 418 -23.13 7.16 -12.23
C GLY A 418 -22.01 7.25 -11.20
N VAL A 419 -21.96 6.31 -10.25
CA VAL A 419 -20.88 6.22 -9.25
C VAL A 419 -19.54 5.95 -9.93
N TRP A 420 -19.48 4.99 -10.85
CA TRP A 420 -18.25 4.65 -11.59
C TRP A 420 -17.79 5.80 -12.48
N LEU A 421 -18.73 6.50 -13.11
CA LEU A 421 -18.41 7.67 -13.93
C LEU A 421 -17.78 8.80 -13.08
N ALA A 422 -18.30 9.04 -11.87
CA ALA A 422 -17.71 10.02 -10.95
C ALA A 422 -16.28 9.65 -10.55
N MET A 423 -16.03 8.39 -10.24
CA MET A 423 -14.69 7.88 -9.93
C MET A 423 -13.75 7.97 -11.15
N CYS A 424 -14.25 7.66 -12.34
CA CYS A 424 -13.49 7.80 -13.59
C CYS A 424 -13.09 9.26 -13.84
N LEU A 425 -14.05 10.19 -13.71
CA LEU A 425 -13.78 11.63 -13.84
C LEU A 425 -12.74 12.12 -12.85
N ASP A 426 -12.81 11.68 -11.59
CA ASP A 426 -11.82 12.02 -10.55
C ASP A 426 -10.41 11.58 -10.96
N GLU A 427 -10.24 10.31 -11.35
CA GLU A 427 -8.93 9.78 -11.74
C GLU A 427 -8.37 10.48 -12.98
N CYS A 428 -9.21 10.71 -14.00
CA CYS A 428 -8.81 11.38 -15.22
C CYS A 428 -8.46 12.87 -15.00
N LEU A 429 -9.26 13.58 -14.20
CA LEU A 429 -8.98 14.98 -13.87
C LEU A 429 -7.68 15.12 -13.08
N ARG A 430 -7.48 14.28 -12.07
CA ARG A 430 -6.21 14.27 -11.32
C ARG A 430 -5.03 13.95 -12.23
N ALA A 431 -5.17 12.99 -13.13
CA ALA A 431 -4.13 12.66 -14.10
C ALA A 431 -3.74 13.89 -14.96
N LEU A 432 -4.72 14.64 -15.48
CA LEU A 432 -4.48 15.85 -16.28
C LEU A 432 -3.82 16.95 -15.45
N VAL A 433 -4.27 17.20 -14.21
CA VAL A 433 -3.70 18.21 -13.31
C VAL A 433 -2.24 17.87 -12.96
N PHE A 434 -1.95 16.59 -12.71
CA PHE A 434 -0.58 16.17 -12.37
C PHE A 434 0.34 16.18 -13.59
N ILE A 435 -0.14 15.86 -14.79
CA ILE A 435 0.62 16.08 -16.05
C ILE A 435 0.94 17.56 -16.23
N TYR A 436 -0.02 18.46 -15.99
CA TYR A 436 0.21 19.90 -16.06
C TYR A 436 1.27 20.33 -15.03
N ARG A 437 1.15 19.88 -13.77
CA ARG A 437 2.15 20.17 -12.73
C ARG A 437 3.53 19.67 -13.10
N TRP A 438 3.63 18.48 -13.66
CA TRP A 438 4.89 17.91 -14.11
C TRP A 438 5.53 18.74 -15.23
N LYS A 439 4.76 19.10 -16.26
CA LYS A 439 5.22 19.92 -17.39
C LYS A 439 5.57 21.36 -16.99
N SER A 440 4.99 21.90 -15.93
CA SER A 440 5.33 23.24 -15.44
C SER A 440 6.70 23.30 -14.76
N GLU A 441 7.39 22.17 -14.64
CA GLU A 441 8.72 22.03 -14.03
C GLU A 441 8.82 22.52 -12.57
N GLY A 442 7.68 22.80 -11.93
CA GLY A 442 7.64 23.30 -10.57
C GLY A 442 8.23 22.33 -9.54
N TRP A 443 8.24 21.04 -9.86
CA TRP A 443 8.85 19.99 -9.04
C TRP A 443 10.38 20.05 -9.00
N ARG A 444 11.03 20.64 -10.05
CA ARG A 444 12.50 20.78 -10.12
C ARG A 444 13.07 21.75 -9.09
N LYS A 445 12.22 22.59 -8.48
CA LYS A 445 12.64 23.57 -7.47
C LYS A 445 12.73 23.00 -6.06
N ASN A 446 12.20 21.79 -5.84
CA ASN A 446 12.20 21.16 -4.53
C ASN A 446 13.53 20.46 -4.29
N ASN A 447 14.24 20.84 -3.24
CA ASN A 447 15.51 20.23 -2.86
C ASN A 447 15.36 19.54 -1.49
N LEU A 448 15.32 18.21 -1.49
CA LEU A 448 15.31 17.42 -0.26
C LEU A 448 16.73 17.08 0.24
N LEU A 449 17.76 17.37 -0.54
CA LEU A 449 19.15 17.04 -0.18
C LEU A 449 19.76 18.09 0.76
N GLU A 450 19.28 19.33 0.72
CA GLU A 450 19.62 20.37 1.69
C GLU A 450 18.86 20.19 3.01
#